data_084bb592115ad41d8868f1901b2b938e
#
_entry.id   084bb592115ad41d8868f1901b2b938e
#
_cell.length_a   1.000
_cell.length_b   1.000
_cell.length_c   1.000
_cell.angle_alpha   90.00
_cell.angle_beta   90.00
_cell.angle_gamma   90.00
#
_symmetry.space_group_name_H-M   'P 1'
#
loop_
_entity.id
_entity.type
_entity.pdbx_description
1 polymer ?
#
loop_
_entity_poly.entity_id
_entity_poly.type
_entity_poly.pdbx_seq_one_letter_code
_entity_poly.pdbx_strand_id
1 'polypeptide(L)'
;MPGIDLVVPDISYLVQNKDKIKGILLTHGHEDHIGGIAYLLKDLNPGTPVYGTKLTLMLADNKIQEHRIQSVTERVVKPGERVKLGVFEVEFINVNHSIAGAVALAIRTPCGLIYHSGDFKIDLTPVAGEPIDLPRIAELGREGVLLYMGESTNIERLGYTMSETVVGTTLDHLFSENMNRRLIIATFASNVHRLQQIIDLAVKYRRKVALSGRSMFKVVDAAVKIGELKIPEGVLIEIERSKNLFDGELVIVSTGTQGEPMSALTRMAAGDFNKVTIGPNDTIIISANPIPGNERMVYRVINNLYKKGANVVYESLEKIHVSGHACQEEHKILHNLLDPKFFIPVHGEYRHLKRHALLAEELGMPARNILITEIGNCVELTEDSIRLGENFPAGTRLIDGEGFEDYGTSEVMKDRLRMSSEGMFAISIAVTGNYVINDPVIESRGYVSAGN
;
A
#
# COMPACT_ATOMS: atom_id res chain seq x y z
N MET A 1 1.98 18.41 3.70
CA MET A 1 1.56 19.78 4.08
C MET A 1 2.09 20.05 5.48
N PRO A 2 2.54 21.28 5.81
CA PRO A 2 3.00 21.58 7.18
C PRO A 2 1.88 21.40 8.19
N GLY A 3 2.14 20.63 9.26
CA GLY A 3 1.19 20.41 10.36
C GLY A 3 0.03 19.48 10.03
N ILE A 4 0.15 18.64 9.01
CA ILE A 4 -0.81 17.58 8.69
C ILE A 4 -0.09 16.25 8.75
N ASP A 5 -0.63 15.32 9.53
CA ASP A 5 -0.07 13.99 9.72
C ASP A 5 -0.53 13.02 8.64
N LEU A 6 -1.82 13.06 8.28
CA LEU A 6 -2.43 12.15 7.33
C LEU A 6 -3.45 12.87 6.44
N VAL A 7 -3.62 12.32 5.25
CA VAL A 7 -4.69 12.69 4.31
C VAL A 7 -5.53 11.45 4.06
N VAL A 8 -6.84 11.54 4.33
CA VAL A 8 -7.79 10.44 4.14
C VAL A 8 -8.90 10.86 3.17
N PRO A 9 -9.59 9.92 2.51
CA PRO A 9 -10.72 10.24 1.66
C PRO A 9 -11.84 10.94 2.42
N ASP A 10 -12.55 11.87 1.77
CA ASP A 10 -13.80 12.40 2.29
C ASP A 10 -14.90 11.35 2.16
N ILE A 11 -15.41 10.88 3.29
CA ILE A 11 -16.45 9.85 3.39
C ILE A 11 -17.81 10.42 3.78
N SER A 12 -18.00 11.73 3.71
CA SER A 12 -19.22 12.43 4.16
C SER A 12 -20.49 11.85 3.52
N TYR A 13 -20.43 11.49 2.23
CA TYR A 13 -21.55 10.84 1.55
C TYR A 13 -21.92 9.48 2.18
N LEU A 14 -20.93 8.68 2.54
CA LEU A 14 -21.15 7.38 3.20
C LEU A 14 -21.77 7.56 4.58
N VAL A 15 -21.28 8.55 5.33
CA VAL A 15 -21.79 8.87 6.68
C VAL A 15 -23.27 9.33 6.61
N GLN A 16 -23.61 10.17 5.64
CA GLN A 16 -25.02 10.61 5.41
C GLN A 16 -25.93 9.45 5.02
N ASN A 17 -25.41 8.39 4.42
CA ASN A 17 -26.15 7.22 3.96
C ASN A 17 -25.84 5.94 4.76
N LYS A 18 -25.28 6.05 5.97
CA LYS A 18 -24.77 4.91 6.76
C LYS A 18 -25.79 3.80 7.00
N ASP A 19 -27.07 4.12 7.10
CA ASP A 19 -28.14 3.12 7.30
C ASP A 19 -28.37 2.22 6.07
N LYS A 20 -27.91 2.66 4.90
CA LYS A 20 -27.97 1.88 3.65
C LYS A 20 -26.78 0.93 3.51
N ILE A 21 -25.69 1.15 4.24
CA ILE A 21 -24.46 0.37 4.15
C ILE A 21 -24.70 -1.01 4.80
N LYS A 22 -24.46 -2.08 4.04
CA LYS A 22 -24.67 -3.47 4.48
C LYS A 22 -23.36 -4.17 4.87
N GLY A 23 -22.23 -3.60 4.48
CA GLY A 23 -20.90 -4.13 4.79
C GLY A 23 -19.82 -3.42 4.00
N ILE A 24 -18.57 -3.70 4.40
CA ILE A 24 -17.35 -3.24 3.74
C ILE A 24 -16.65 -4.47 3.21
N LEU A 25 -16.23 -4.45 1.95
CA LEU A 25 -15.51 -5.54 1.30
C LEU A 25 -14.09 -5.07 1.00
N LEU A 26 -13.10 -5.78 1.53
CA LEU A 26 -11.69 -5.48 1.31
C LEU A 26 -11.12 -6.48 0.30
N THR A 27 -10.57 -5.99 -0.79
CA THR A 27 -9.94 -6.82 -1.83
C THR A 27 -8.61 -7.39 -1.38
N HIS A 28 -7.79 -6.58 -0.70
CA HIS A 28 -6.49 -6.98 -0.17
C HIS A 28 -5.97 -5.98 0.88
N GLY A 29 -4.84 -6.32 1.54
CA GLY A 29 -4.33 -5.61 2.71
C GLY A 29 -3.27 -4.54 2.46
N HIS A 30 -3.13 -3.97 1.25
CA HIS A 30 -2.25 -2.84 1.02
C HIS A 30 -2.79 -1.55 1.65
N GLU A 31 -1.87 -0.62 1.93
CA GLU A 31 -2.16 0.60 2.66
C GLU A 31 -3.19 1.50 1.98
N ASP A 32 -3.13 1.62 0.66
CA ASP A 32 -4.05 2.39 -0.17
C ASP A 32 -5.46 1.80 -0.24
N HIS A 33 -5.64 0.54 0.18
CA HIS A 33 -6.95 -0.13 0.27
C HIS A 33 -7.51 -0.21 1.70
N ILE A 34 -6.66 -0.31 2.72
CA ILE A 34 -7.10 -0.45 4.11
C ILE A 34 -6.72 0.72 5.03
N GLY A 35 -5.86 1.66 4.56
CA GLY A 35 -5.32 2.74 5.40
C GLY A 35 -6.39 3.64 6.02
N GLY A 36 -7.49 3.89 5.31
CA GLY A 36 -8.60 4.70 5.76
C GLY A 36 -9.66 3.96 6.58
N ILE A 37 -9.55 2.63 6.78
CA ILE A 37 -10.62 1.80 7.36
C ILE A 37 -11.04 2.24 8.78
N ALA A 38 -10.08 2.63 9.61
CA ALA A 38 -10.36 3.08 10.97
C ALA A 38 -11.19 4.37 10.99
N TYR A 39 -10.89 5.30 10.11
CA TYR A 39 -11.63 6.56 9.97
C TYR A 39 -13.05 6.32 9.47
N LEU A 40 -13.22 5.40 8.52
CA LEU A 40 -14.53 5.01 8.01
C LEU A 40 -15.38 4.36 9.12
N LEU A 41 -14.86 3.37 9.82
CA LEU A 41 -15.58 2.62 10.85
C LEU A 41 -16.01 3.47 12.05
N LYS A 42 -15.25 4.52 12.37
CA LYS A 42 -15.60 5.45 13.46
C LYS A 42 -16.92 6.18 13.18
N ASP A 43 -17.18 6.52 11.94
CA ASP A 43 -18.31 7.35 11.52
C ASP A 43 -19.51 6.53 11.03
N LEU A 44 -19.33 5.23 10.77
CA LEU A 44 -20.41 4.32 10.38
C LEU A 44 -21.18 3.75 11.59
N ASN A 45 -22.25 3.03 11.30
CA ASN A 45 -23.04 2.35 12.31
C ASN A 45 -22.20 1.26 13.02
N PRO A 46 -22.23 1.20 14.37
CA PRO A 46 -21.55 0.13 15.11
C PRO A 46 -22.01 -1.25 14.63
N GLY A 47 -21.04 -2.17 14.47
CA GLY A 47 -21.32 -3.53 14.00
C GLY A 47 -21.47 -3.67 12.48
N THR A 48 -21.23 -2.62 11.67
CA THR A 48 -21.09 -2.75 10.21
C THR A 48 -20.04 -3.80 9.90
N PRO A 49 -20.40 -4.90 9.18
CA PRO A 49 -19.46 -5.98 8.95
C PRO A 49 -18.39 -5.61 7.93
N VAL A 50 -17.14 -6.03 8.22
CA VAL A 50 -15.99 -5.89 7.33
C VAL A 50 -15.60 -7.29 6.85
N TYR A 51 -15.63 -7.51 5.55
CA TYR A 51 -15.28 -8.76 4.89
C TYR A 51 -13.91 -8.65 4.23
N GLY A 52 -13.10 -9.67 4.37
CA GLY A 52 -11.80 -9.76 3.73
C GLY A 52 -11.16 -11.11 3.96
N THR A 53 -10.10 -11.41 3.24
CA THR A 53 -9.30 -12.60 3.49
C THR A 53 -8.55 -12.46 4.84
N LYS A 54 -8.05 -13.58 5.35
CA LYS A 54 -7.51 -13.66 6.70
C LYS A 54 -6.36 -12.66 6.94
N LEU A 55 -5.41 -12.55 6.00
CA LEU A 55 -4.30 -11.60 6.12
C LEU A 55 -4.80 -10.15 5.99
N THR A 56 -5.71 -9.88 5.06
CA THR A 56 -6.29 -8.55 4.85
C THR A 56 -6.96 -8.01 6.11
N LEU A 57 -7.81 -8.84 6.75
CA LEU A 57 -8.48 -8.44 8.00
C LEU A 57 -7.49 -8.24 9.14
N MET A 58 -6.48 -9.12 9.26
CA MET A 58 -5.49 -8.98 10.33
C MET A 58 -4.65 -7.69 10.19
N LEU A 59 -4.34 -7.28 8.96
CA LEU A 59 -3.67 -6.00 8.72
C LEU A 59 -4.60 -4.81 8.98
N ALA A 60 -5.88 -4.93 8.62
CA ALA A 60 -6.91 -3.93 8.92
C ALA A 60 -7.15 -3.80 10.44
N ASP A 61 -7.20 -4.94 11.17
CA ASP A 61 -7.37 -4.95 12.63
C ASP A 61 -6.25 -4.21 13.35
N ASN A 62 -5.00 -4.33 12.91
CA ASN A 62 -3.90 -3.55 13.46
C ASN A 62 -4.19 -2.04 13.45
N LYS A 63 -4.79 -1.53 12.36
CA LYS A 63 -5.18 -0.11 12.24
C LYS A 63 -6.40 0.24 13.10
N ILE A 64 -7.37 -0.64 13.14
CA ILE A 64 -8.59 -0.51 13.96
C ILE A 64 -8.20 -0.41 15.43
N GLN A 65 -7.29 -1.26 15.91
CA GLN A 65 -6.80 -1.26 17.29
C GLN A 65 -5.95 -0.03 17.61
N GLU A 66 -5.10 0.44 16.69
CA GLU A 66 -4.33 1.69 16.86
C GLU A 66 -5.25 2.89 17.15
N HIS A 67 -6.41 2.92 16.51
CA HIS A 67 -7.42 3.97 16.70
C HIS A 67 -8.46 3.64 17.80
N ARG A 68 -8.28 2.53 18.55
CA ARG A 68 -9.13 2.10 19.66
C ARG A 68 -10.62 2.00 19.31
N ILE A 69 -10.92 1.59 18.07
CA ILE A 69 -12.31 1.43 17.62
C ILE A 69 -12.84 0.11 18.18
N GLN A 70 -13.98 0.21 18.84
CA GLN A 70 -14.65 -0.94 19.45
C GLN A 70 -15.80 -1.44 18.57
N SER A 71 -16.18 -2.72 18.78
CA SER A 71 -17.39 -3.31 18.19
C SER A 71 -17.34 -3.45 16.65
N VAL A 72 -16.16 -3.74 16.09
CA VAL A 72 -16.03 -4.11 14.69
C VAL A 72 -16.40 -5.58 14.48
N THR A 73 -17.24 -5.85 13.49
CA THR A 73 -17.65 -7.21 13.12
C THR A 73 -16.83 -7.67 11.91
N GLU A 74 -15.75 -8.39 12.16
CA GLU A 74 -14.93 -8.96 11.09
C GLU A 74 -15.53 -10.28 10.59
N ARG A 75 -15.50 -10.48 9.26
CA ARG A 75 -15.96 -11.67 8.57
C ARG A 75 -14.87 -12.17 7.62
N VAL A 76 -14.16 -13.21 8.02
CA VAL A 76 -13.17 -13.85 7.17
C VAL A 76 -13.86 -14.54 6.01
N VAL A 77 -13.41 -14.27 4.80
CA VAL A 77 -13.85 -14.94 3.57
C VAL A 77 -12.69 -15.66 2.89
N LYS A 78 -13.04 -16.64 2.05
CA LYS A 78 -12.08 -17.37 1.23
C LYS A 78 -12.42 -17.19 -0.26
N PRO A 79 -11.45 -17.31 -1.16
CA PRO A 79 -11.74 -17.42 -2.58
C PRO A 79 -12.79 -18.50 -2.87
N GLY A 80 -13.73 -18.18 -3.75
CA GLY A 80 -14.90 -19.01 -4.08
C GLY A 80 -16.10 -18.83 -3.15
N GLU A 81 -15.94 -18.17 -2.01
CA GLU A 81 -17.05 -17.92 -1.07
C GLU A 81 -17.97 -16.81 -1.59
N ARG A 82 -19.28 -16.96 -1.30
CA ARG A 82 -20.31 -15.99 -1.64
C ARG A 82 -20.96 -15.41 -0.40
N VAL A 83 -21.16 -14.10 -0.41
CA VAL A 83 -21.78 -13.37 0.69
C VAL A 83 -22.98 -12.58 0.17
N LYS A 84 -24.11 -12.66 0.88
CA LYS A 84 -25.31 -11.89 0.55
C LYS A 84 -25.38 -10.63 1.39
N LEU A 85 -25.44 -9.46 0.71
CA LEU A 85 -25.49 -8.13 1.30
C LEU A 85 -26.69 -7.36 0.76
N GLY A 86 -27.84 -7.52 1.42
CA GLY A 86 -29.11 -6.96 0.95
C GLY A 86 -29.51 -7.59 -0.38
N VAL A 87 -29.58 -6.77 -1.44
CA VAL A 87 -29.93 -7.22 -2.81
C VAL A 87 -28.70 -7.72 -3.58
N PHE A 88 -27.51 -7.57 -3.05
CA PHE A 88 -26.27 -7.98 -3.69
C PHE A 88 -25.84 -9.38 -3.23
N GLU A 89 -25.30 -10.17 -4.14
CA GLU A 89 -24.53 -11.37 -3.84
C GLU A 89 -23.11 -11.18 -4.38
N VAL A 90 -22.13 -11.29 -3.50
CA VAL A 90 -20.70 -11.06 -3.83
C VAL A 90 -19.94 -12.34 -3.70
N GLU A 91 -19.24 -12.73 -4.76
CA GLU A 91 -18.31 -13.86 -4.82
C GLU A 91 -16.88 -13.33 -4.84
N PHE A 92 -16.01 -13.92 -4.00
CA PHE A 92 -14.60 -13.55 -3.90
C PHE A 92 -13.78 -14.46 -4.81
N ILE A 93 -13.11 -13.88 -5.81
CA ILE A 93 -12.34 -14.63 -6.82
C ILE A 93 -10.85 -14.50 -6.51
N ASN A 94 -10.12 -15.62 -6.50
CA ASN A 94 -8.67 -15.59 -6.26
C ASN A 94 -7.94 -14.83 -7.37
N VAL A 95 -7.11 -13.87 -6.98
CA VAL A 95 -6.16 -13.19 -7.89
C VAL A 95 -4.77 -13.16 -7.26
N ASN A 96 -3.74 -13.04 -8.11
CA ASN A 96 -2.38 -12.86 -7.62
C ASN A 96 -2.05 -11.36 -7.54
N HIS A 97 -1.36 -10.99 -6.49
CA HIS A 97 -0.84 -9.65 -6.29
C HIS A 97 0.48 -9.72 -5.51
N SER A 98 1.08 -8.58 -5.14
CA SER A 98 2.29 -8.54 -4.31
C SER A 98 2.05 -8.79 -2.82
N ILE A 99 0.80 -9.09 -2.45
CA ILE A 99 0.39 -9.46 -1.09
C ILE A 99 -0.48 -10.72 -1.14
N ALA A 100 -0.36 -11.59 -0.13
CA ALA A 100 -1.15 -12.81 -0.04
C ALA A 100 -2.64 -12.51 0.22
N GLY A 101 -3.50 -13.34 -0.36
CA GLY A 101 -4.95 -13.29 -0.12
C GLY A 101 -5.67 -12.16 -0.84
N ALA A 102 -5.10 -11.63 -1.93
CA ALA A 102 -5.80 -10.69 -2.81
C ALA A 102 -6.96 -11.36 -3.55
N VAL A 103 -8.07 -10.64 -3.69
CA VAL A 103 -9.29 -11.13 -4.36
C VAL A 103 -9.90 -10.06 -5.27
N ALA A 104 -10.46 -10.51 -6.37
CA ALA A 104 -11.43 -9.76 -7.14
C ALA A 104 -12.85 -10.03 -6.62
N LEU A 105 -13.80 -9.19 -7.00
CA LEU A 105 -15.19 -9.28 -6.57
C LEU A 105 -16.11 -9.44 -7.77
N ALA A 106 -16.89 -10.53 -7.79
CA ALA A 106 -18.00 -10.71 -8.73
C ALA A 106 -19.30 -10.37 -7.99
N ILE A 107 -19.89 -9.23 -8.31
CA ILE A 107 -21.02 -8.63 -7.60
C ILE A 107 -22.29 -8.81 -8.46
N ARG A 108 -23.16 -9.72 -8.06
CA ARG A 108 -24.47 -9.89 -8.69
C ARG A 108 -25.43 -8.87 -8.14
N THR A 109 -26.01 -8.09 -9.02
CA THR A 109 -26.98 -7.05 -8.74
C THR A 109 -28.30 -7.36 -9.44
N PRO A 110 -29.41 -6.69 -9.11
CA PRO A 110 -30.66 -6.83 -9.87
C PRO A 110 -30.55 -6.47 -11.35
N CYS A 111 -29.56 -5.63 -11.74
CA CYS A 111 -29.34 -5.20 -13.11
C CYS A 111 -28.38 -6.10 -13.89
N GLY A 112 -27.57 -6.92 -13.21
CA GLY A 112 -26.59 -7.78 -13.84
C GLY A 112 -25.32 -7.98 -13.01
N LEU A 113 -24.33 -8.64 -13.59
CA LEU A 113 -23.06 -8.98 -12.94
C LEU A 113 -22.03 -7.86 -13.13
N ILE A 114 -21.47 -7.39 -12.03
CA ILE A 114 -20.32 -6.47 -12.01
C ILE A 114 -19.09 -7.24 -11.58
N TYR A 115 -18.00 -7.11 -12.33
CA TYR A 115 -16.69 -7.66 -11.94
C TYR A 115 -15.74 -6.51 -11.59
N HIS A 116 -15.25 -6.49 -10.35
CA HIS A 116 -14.21 -5.57 -9.87
C HIS A 116 -12.91 -6.35 -9.70
N SER A 117 -11.86 -6.00 -10.46
CA SER A 117 -10.62 -6.78 -10.48
C SER A 117 -9.89 -6.82 -9.12
N GLY A 118 -10.09 -5.83 -8.24
CA GLY A 118 -9.08 -5.53 -7.25
C GLY A 118 -7.76 -5.22 -7.96
N ASP A 119 -6.65 -5.30 -7.24
CA ASP A 119 -5.32 -5.24 -7.84
C ASP A 119 -4.85 -6.65 -8.17
N PHE A 120 -4.34 -6.84 -9.38
CA PHE A 120 -4.01 -8.17 -9.84
C PHE A 120 -2.80 -8.21 -10.78
N LYS A 121 -2.23 -9.39 -10.92
CA LYS A 121 -1.40 -9.82 -12.04
C LYS A 121 -1.75 -11.27 -12.41
N ILE A 122 -1.33 -11.72 -13.57
CA ILE A 122 -1.45 -13.13 -13.96
C ILE A 122 -0.11 -13.83 -13.66
N ASP A 123 -0.02 -14.49 -12.50
CA ASP A 123 1.15 -15.29 -12.13
C ASP A 123 0.77 -16.78 -12.15
N LEU A 124 1.25 -17.49 -13.16
CA LEU A 124 0.97 -18.91 -13.33
C LEU A 124 1.91 -19.82 -12.52
N THR A 125 2.92 -19.24 -11.89
CA THR A 125 3.91 -19.95 -11.06
C THR A 125 4.15 -19.16 -9.76
N PRO A 126 3.10 -18.87 -8.98
CA PRO A 126 3.24 -18.08 -7.77
C PRO A 126 4.14 -18.81 -6.75
N VAL A 127 4.86 -18.04 -5.93
CA VAL A 127 5.75 -18.59 -4.88
C VAL A 127 4.96 -19.39 -3.83
N ALA A 128 3.74 -18.94 -3.54
CA ALA A 128 2.84 -19.59 -2.61
C ALA A 128 1.38 -19.29 -3.00
N GLY A 129 0.45 -20.13 -2.52
CA GLY A 129 -0.96 -20.04 -2.86
C GLY A 129 -1.27 -20.58 -4.26
N GLU A 130 -2.47 -20.29 -4.72
CA GLU A 130 -2.97 -20.73 -6.02
C GLU A 130 -2.76 -19.64 -7.08
N PRO A 131 -2.60 -20.01 -8.36
CA PRO A 131 -2.67 -19.04 -9.45
C PRO A 131 -4.00 -18.29 -9.47
N ILE A 132 -4.03 -17.16 -10.20
CA ILE A 132 -5.29 -16.46 -10.48
C ILE A 132 -6.31 -17.42 -11.10
N ASP A 133 -7.57 -17.35 -10.63
CA ASP A 133 -8.64 -18.24 -11.06
C ASP A 133 -9.22 -17.84 -12.42
N LEU A 134 -8.40 -17.95 -13.48
CA LEU A 134 -8.81 -17.69 -14.86
C LEU A 134 -10.00 -18.57 -15.30
N PRO A 135 -10.09 -19.86 -14.92
CA PRO A 135 -11.25 -20.67 -15.24
C PRO A 135 -12.55 -20.06 -14.69
N ARG A 136 -12.57 -19.62 -13.43
CA ARG A 136 -13.76 -19.01 -12.86
C ARG A 136 -14.09 -17.65 -13.50
N ILE A 137 -13.08 -16.85 -13.81
CA ILE A 137 -13.23 -15.58 -14.55
C ILE A 137 -13.87 -15.83 -15.93
N ALA A 138 -13.42 -16.86 -16.65
CA ALA A 138 -14.02 -17.23 -17.93
C ALA A 138 -15.48 -17.72 -17.81
N GLU A 139 -15.81 -18.43 -16.72
CA GLU A 139 -17.20 -18.82 -16.43
C GLU A 139 -18.08 -17.59 -16.19
N LEU A 140 -17.59 -16.59 -15.43
CA LEU A 140 -18.30 -15.33 -15.21
C LEU A 140 -18.56 -14.56 -16.52
N GLY A 141 -17.58 -14.58 -17.44
CA GLY A 141 -17.76 -14.03 -18.79
C GLY A 141 -18.91 -14.72 -19.54
N ARG A 142 -19.01 -16.07 -19.43
CA ARG A 142 -20.14 -16.82 -20.03
C ARG A 142 -21.47 -16.57 -19.33
N GLU A 143 -21.47 -16.27 -18.04
CA GLU A 143 -22.67 -15.83 -17.30
C GLU A 143 -23.17 -14.47 -17.84
N GLY A 144 -22.30 -13.65 -18.42
CA GLY A 144 -22.54 -12.32 -18.95
C GLY A 144 -22.19 -11.21 -17.95
N VAL A 145 -21.06 -10.56 -18.16
CA VAL A 145 -20.60 -9.44 -17.34
C VAL A 145 -21.21 -8.14 -17.86
N LEU A 146 -22.02 -7.50 -17.04
CA LEU A 146 -22.60 -6.20 -17.37
C LEU A 146 -21.58 -5.08 -17.28
N LEU A 147 -20.78 -5.04 -16.21
CA LEU A 147 -19.75 -4.03 -15.98
C LEU A 147 -18.44 -4.67 -15.51
N TYR A 148 -17.36 -4.30 -16.14
CA TYR A 148 -16.01 -4.55 -15.66
C TYR A 148 -15.40 -3.27 -15.09
N MET A 149 -14.91 -3.33 -13.85
CA MET A 149 -14.13 -2.30 -13.19
C MET A 149 -12.69 -2.82 -13.05
N GLY A 150 -11.79 -2.36 -13.93
CA GLY A 150 -10.42 -2.87 -14.04
C GLY A 150 -9.38 -1.90 -13.52
N GLU A 151 -8.44 -2.39 -12.69
CA GLU A 151 -7.29 -1.60 -12.24
C GLU A 151 -6.43 -1.15 -13.42
N SER A 152 -5.67 -0.06 -13.28
CA SER A 152 -4.97 0.57 -14.41
C SER A 152 -3.50 0.92 -14.12
N THR A 153 -2.95 0.49 -12.97
CA THR A 153 -1.66 0.97 -12.46
C THR A 153 -0.49 0.79 -13.46
N ASN A 154 -0.39 -0.37 -14.10
CA ASN A 154 0.68 -0.68 -15.05
C ASN A 154 0.22 -0.71 -16.52
N ILE A 155 -0.89 -0.10 -16.84
CA ILE A 155 -1.47 -0.12 -18.19
C ILE A 155 -0.55 0.45 -19.28
N GLU A 156 0.43 1.27 -18.94
CA GLU A 156 1.41 1.82 -19.87
C GLU A 156 2.57 0.84 -20.15
N ARG A 157 2.69 -0.25 -19.36
CA ARG A 157 3.75 -1.25 -19.53
C ARG A 157 3.30 -2.33 -20.50
N LEU A 158 4.13 -2.56 -21.53
CA LEU A 158 3.91 -3.61 -22.52
C LEU A 158 4.23 -5.00 -21.94
N GLY A 159 3.61 -6.03 -22.50
CA GLY A 159 3.88 -7.43 -22.17
C GLY A 159 3.22 -7.88 -20.87
N TYR A 160 3.91 -8.73 -20.14
CA TYR A 160 3.42 -9.41 -18.93
C TYR A 160 4.25 -9.04 -17.70
N THR A 161 3.62 -9.05 -16.54
CA THR A 161 4.31 -8.95 -15.26
C THR A 161 5.00 -10.28 -14.94
N MET A 162 6.28 -10.21 -14.56
CA MET A 162 7.04 -11.40 -14.20
C MET A 162 6.51 -12.04 -12.91
N SER A 163 6.72 -13.38 -12.80
CA SER A 163 6.46 -14.11 -11.56
C SER A 163 7.40 -13.68 -10.42
N GLU A 164 6.92 -13.72 -9.19
CA GLU A 164 7.72 -13.49 -7.98
C GLU A 164 8.85 -14.53 -7.82
N THR A 165 8.74 -15.72 -8.44
CA THR A 165 9.78 -16.75 -8.45
C THR A 165 11.10 -16.26 -9.07
N VAL A 166 11.03 -15.31 -10.02
CA VAL A 166 12.25 -14.69 -10.62
C VAL A 166 13.06 -13.95 -9.57
N VAL A 167 12.40 -13.25 -8.66
CA VAL A 167 13.08 -12.56 -7.53
C VAL A 167 13.77 -13.56 -6.62
N GLY A 168 13.10 -14.69 -6.31
CA GLY A 168 13.71 -15.77 -5.51
C GLY A 168 14.99 -16.33 -6.12
N THR A 169 15.00 -16.54 -7.45
CA THR A 169 16.19 -17.00 -8.16
C THR A 169 17.33 -15.97 -8.09
N THR A 170 17.03 -14.69 -8.27
CA THR A 170 18.03 -13.62 -8.16
C THR A 170 18.55 -13.47 -6.73
N LEU A 171 17.68 -13.56 -5.73
CA LEU A 171 18.09 -13.56 -4.33
C LEU A 171 19.00 -14.76 -4.01
N ASP A 172 18.69 -15.97 -4.50
CA ASP A 172 19.53 -17.16 -4.31
C ASP A 172 20.96 -16.94 -4.86
N HIS A 173 21.06 -16.36 -6.06
CA HIS A 173 22.35 -15.98 -6.64
C HIS A 173 23.09 -14.98 -5.76
N LEU A 174 22.44 -13.91 -5.33
CA LEU A 174 23.04 -12.89 -4.44
C LEU A 174 23.48 -13.47 -3.09
N PHE A 175 22.73 -14.42 -2.52
CA PHE A 175 23.14 -15.13 -1.30
C PHE A 175 24.43 -15.93 -1.53
N SER A 176 24.52 -16.64 -2.66
CA SER A 176 25.68 -17.47 -3.01
C SER A 176 26.95 -16.65 -3.25
N GLU A 177 26.84 -15.49 -3.89
CA GLU A 177 27.98 -14.60 -4.16
C GLU A 177 28.48 -13.85 -2.91
N ASN A 178 27.64 -13.71 -1.89
CA ASN A 178 27.95 -12.91 -0.71
C ASN A 178 28.10 -13.75 0.57
N MET A 179 28.66 -14.98 0.45
CA MET A 179 28.79 -15.92 1.56
C MET A 179 29.49 -15.36 2.81
N ASN A 180 30.46 -14.48 2.63
CA ASN A 180 31.26 -13.89 3.71
C ASN A 180 30.83 -12.47 4.09
N ARG A 181 29.73 -11.95 3.50
CA ARG A 181 29.24 -10.59 3.73
C ARG A 181 27.91 -10.63 4.46
N ARG A 182 27.66 -9.58 5.25
CA ARG A 182 26.33 -9.37 5.84
C ARG A 182 25.35 -8.90 4.76
N LEU A 183 24.18 -9.55 4.68
CA LEU A 183 23.11 -9.15 3.79
C LEU A 183 22.11 -8.28 4.53
N ILE A 184 21.76 -7.13 3.96
CA ILE A 184 20.70 -6.26 4.44
C ILE A 184 19.70 -6.11 3.31
N ILE A 185 18.51 -6.70 3.48
CA ILE A 185 17.47 -6.74 2.43
C ILE A 185 16.34 -5.82 2.83
N ALA A 186 16.18 -4.74 2.10
CA ALA A 186 15.03 -3.85 2.25
C ALA A 186 13.90 -4.28 1.32
N THR A 187 12.71 -4.50 1.88
CA THR A 187 11.51 -4.91 1.13
C THR A 187 10.26 -4.32 1.77
N PHE A 188 9.16 -4.33 1.03
CA PHE A 188 7.85 -4.02 1.60
C PHE A 188 7.46 -5.08 2.63
N ALA A 189 7.06 -4.63 3.81
CA ALA A 189 6.66 -5.55 4.88
C ALA A 189 5.42 -6.39 4.49
N SER A 190 4.53 -5.85 3.66
CA SER A 190 3.33 -6.52 3.17
C SER A 190 3.61 -7.69 2.21
N ASN A 191 4.80 -7.74 1.59
CA ASN A 191 5.15 -8.84 0.67
C ASN A 191 5.62 -10.08 1.45
N VAL A 192 4.66 -10.78 2.04
CA VAL A 192 4.89 -11.97 2.87
C VAL A 192 5.57 -13.10 2.08
N HIS A 193 5.27 -13.24 0.79
CA HIS A 193 5.88 -14.26 -0.08
C HIS A 193 7.39 -14.01 -0.27
N ARG A 194 7.81 -12.75 -0.44
CA ARG A 194 9.23 -12.38 -0.51
C ARG A 194 9.93 -12.59 0.82
N LEU A 195 9.26 -12.30 1.93
CA LEU A 195 9.78 -12.60 3.25
C LEU A 195 10.00 -14.10 3.43
N GLN A 196 9.07 -14.95 2.95
CA GLN A 196 9.26 -16.41 2.99
C GLN A 196 10.47 -16.84 2.16
N GLN A 197 10.62 -16.32 0.94
CA GLN A 197 11.80 -16.61 0.11
C GLN A 197 13.12 -16.23 0.81
N ILE A 198 13.17 -15.05 1.45
CA ILE A 198 14.36 -14.60 2.19
C ILE A 198 14.66 -15.53 3.37
N ILE A 199 13.62 -15.97 4.10
CA ILE A 199 13.78 -16.90 5.24
C ILE A 199 14.25 -18.26 4.75
N ASP A 200 13.68 -18.80 3.69
CA ASP A 200 14.05 -20.09 3.11
C ASP A 200 15.50 -20.08 2.63
N LEU A 201 15.93 -18.98 1.99
CA LEU A 201 17.31 -18.78 1.59
C LEU A 201 18.25 -18.63 2.79
N ALA A 202 17.84 -17.92 3.84
CA ALA A 202 18.62 -17.83 5.06
C ALA A 202 18.83 -19.22 5.69
N VAL A 203 17.81 -20.07 5.71
CA VAL A 203 17.95 -21.48 6.16
C VAL A 203 18.90 -22.25 5.25
N LYS A 204 18.73 -22.16 3.91
CA LYS A 204 19.59 -22.84 2.93
C LYS A 204 21.07 -22.49 3.12
N TYR A 205 21.36 -21.22 3.35
CA TYR A 205 22.73 -20.71 3.53
C TYR A 205 23.17 -20.63 5.00
N ARG A 206 22.43 -21.26 5.92
CA ARG A 206 22.72 -21.34 7.38
C ARG A 206 22.91 -19.98 8.04
N ARG A 207 22.12 -18.98 7.61
CA ARG A 207 22.12 -17.64 8.17
C ARG A 207 21.02 -17.43 9.17
N LYS A 208 21.22 -16.53 10.13
CA LYS A 208 20.20 -16.01 11.02
C LYS A 208 19.54 -14.79 10.38
N VAL A 209 18.26 -14.58 10.70
CA VAL A 209 17.48 -13.44 10.21
C VAL A 209 17.17 -12.52 11.38
N ALA A 210 17.47 -11.23 11.23
CA ALA A 210 17.03 -10.19 12.15
C ALA A 210 16.08 -9.23 11.42
N LEU A 211 14.97 -8.85 12.07
CA LEU A 211 14.01 -7.89 11.51
C LEU A 211 14.34 -6.48 11.98
N SER A 212 14.05 -5.48 11.14
CA SER A 212 14.19 -4.07 11.47
C SER A 212 13.07 -3.23 10.85
N GLY A 213 12.41 -2.42 11.69
CA GLY A 213 11.24 -1.61 11.32
C GLY A 213 9.96 -2.09 11.99
N ARG A 214 9.20 -1.15 12.55
CA ARG A 214 7.97 -1.47 13.34
C ARG A 214 6.92 -2.20 12.52
N SER A 215 6.66 -1.76 11.29
CA SER A 215 5.70 -2.40 10.39
C SER A 215 6.15 -3.82 10.00
N MET A 216 7.46 -4.06 9.83
CA MET A 216 7.99 -5.38 9.55
C MET A 216 7.65 -6.38 10.65
N PHE A 217 7.84 -6.01 11.92
CA PHE A 217 7.48 -6.86 13.05
C PHE A 217 5.98 -7.15 13.11
N LYS A 218 5.13 -6.13 12.91
CA LYS A 218 3.67 -6.30 12.93
C LYS A 218 3.17 -7.28 11.85
N VAL A 219 3.66 -7.11 10.63
CA VAL A 219 3.24 -7.96 9.51
C VAL A 219 3.77 -9.38 9.68
N VAL A 220 5.04 -9.55 10.07
CA VAL A 220 5.62 -10.88 10.30
C VAL A 220 4.87 -11.62 11.41
N ASP A 221 4.60 -10.96 12.55
CA ASP A 221 3.83 -11.56 13.64
C ASP A 221 2.42 -11.97 13.18
N ALA A 222 1.75 -11.09 12.44
CA ALA A 222 0.45 -11.35 11.85
C ALA A 222 0.49 -12.57 10.91
N ALA A 223 1.41 -12.58 9.96
CA ALA A 223 1.53 -13.64 8.94
C ALA A 223 1.89 -15.01 9.57
N VAL A 224 2.75 -15.02 10.59
CA VAL A 224 3.07 -16.26 11.34
C VAL A 224 1.85 -16.79 12.10
N LYS A 225 1.11 -15.92 12.80
CA LYS A 225 -0.10 -16.30 13.54
C LYS A 225 -1.17 -16.96 12.67
N ILE A 226 -1.29 -16.54 11.42
CA ILE A 226 -2.28 -17.11 10.49
C ILE A 226 -1.75 -18.27 9.66
N GLY A 227 -0.43 -18.54 9.74
CA GLY A 227 0.21 -19.64 9.01
C GLY A 227 0.62 -19.29 7.57
N GLU A 228 0.55 -18.02 7.17
CA GLU A 228 1.00 -17.53 5.86
C GLU A 228 2.53 -17.40 5.77
N LEU A 229 3.22 -17.24 6.90
CA LEU A 229 4.67 -17.20 6.99
C LEU A 229 5.17 -18.28 7.94
N LYS A 230 6.12 -19.10 7.49
CA LYS A 230 6.72 -20.17 8.26
C LYS A 230 8.17 -19.84 8.57
N ILE A 231 8.51 -19.72 9.85
CA ILE A 231 9.86 -19.43 10.31
C ILE A 231 10.35 -20.61 11.17
N PRO A 232 11.35 -21.37 10.71
CA PRO A 232 11.90 -22.47 11.52
C PRO A 232 12.50 -21.94 12.83
N GLU A 233 12.43 -22.77 13.87
CA GLU A 233 12.94 -22.41 15.19
C GLU A 233 14.44 -22.03 15.12
N GLY A 234 14.81 -20.98 15.82
CA GLY A 234 16.16 -20.48 15.91
C GLY A 234 16.69 -19.77 14.67
N VAL A 235 15.89 -19.57 13.60
CA VAL A 235 16.29 -18.75 12.44
C VAL A 235 16.15 -17.27 12.73
N LEU A 236 15.02 -16.86 13.33
CA LEU A 236 14.79 -15.47 13.70
C LEU A 236 15.49 -15.13 15.02
N ILE A 237 16.22 -14.02 15.03
CA ILE A 237 16.90 -13.49 16.20
C ILE A 237 16.57 -12.02 16.44
N GLU A 238 16.76 -11.57 17.68
CA GLU A 238 16.73 -10.15 18.01
C GLU A 238 17.91 -9.43 17.36
N ILE A 239 17.70 -8.23 16.84
CA ILE A 239 18.72 -7.47 16.10
C ILE A 239 19.93 -7.13 16.99
N GLU A 240 19.76 -7.04 18.31
CA GLU A 240 20.82 -6.83 19.28
C GLU A 240 21.83 -7.98 19.33
N ARG A 241 21.37 -9.21 19.08
CA ARG A 241 22.21 -10.42 19.03
C ARG A 241 23.05 -10.51 17.76
N SER A 242 22.73 -9.70 16.74
CA SER A 242 23.48 -9.66 15.48
C SER A 242 24.97 -9.31 15.67
N LYS A 243 25.30 -8.55 16.71
CA LYS A 243 26.70 -8.16 17.04
C LYS A 243 27.61 -9.34 17.41
N ASN A 244 27.04 -10.49 17.73
CA ASN A 244 27.75 -11.69 18.15
C ASN A 244 27.96 -12.70 17.01
N LEU A 245 27.52 -12.37 15.79
CA LEU A 245 27.60 -13.22 14.61
C LEU A 245 28.65 -12.70 13.63
N PHE A 246 29.23 -13.60 12.85
CA PHE A 246 30.04 -13.21 11.71
C PHE A 246 29.11 -12.64 10.60
N ASP A 247 29.64 -11.74 9.77
CA ASP A 247 28.90 -11.07 8.71
C ASP A 247 28.21 -12.08 7.79
N GLY A 248 28.89 -13.17 7.39
CA GLY A 248 28.33 -14.22 6.55
C GLY A 248 27.22 -15.06 7.19
N GLU A 249 26.97 -14.94 8.48
CA GLU A 249 25.92 -15.67 9.20
C GLU A 249 24.63 -14.86 9.38
N LEU A 250 24.59 -13.61 8.89
CA LEU A 250 23.52 -12.67 9.19
C LEU A 250 22.82 -12.15 7.95
N VAL A 251 21.49 -12.14 8.00
CA VAL A 251 20.60 -11.40 7.11
C VAL A 251 19.76 -10.44 7.94
N ILE A 252 19.74 -9.18 7.61
CA ILE A 252 18.86 -8.19 8.22
C ILE A 252 17.75 -7.85 7.20
N VAL A 253 16.50 -8.08 7.56
CA VAL A 253 15.34 -7.67 6.74
C VAL A 253 14.82 -6.36 7.28
N SER A 254 14.75 -5.35 6.42
CA SER A 254 14.48 -3.96 6.82
C SER A 254 13.34 -3.33 6.03
N THR A 255 12.67 -2.36 6.63
CA THR A 255 11.82 -1.38 5.94
C THR A 255 12.65 -0.21 5.42
N GLY A 256 12.03 0.65 4.60
CA GLY A 256 12.66 1.88 4.11
C GLY A 256 13.05 1.83 2.65
N THR A 257 12.33 1.03 1.86
CA THR A 257 12.52 0.93 0.41
C THR A 257 12.19 2.21 -0.33
N GLN A 258 11.38 3.09 0.25
CA GLN A 258 10.92 4.35 -0.35
C GLN A 258 11.69 5.59 0.16
N GLY A 259 12.73 5.39 0.96
CA GLY A 259 13.55 6.48 1.47
C GLY A 259 12.89 7.33 2.55
N GLU A 260 11.85 6.83 3.19
CA GLU A 260 11.12 7.51 4.25
C GLU A 260 12.09 7.88 5.40
N PRO A 261 12.08 9.13 5.89
CA PRO A 261 13.10 9.63 6.82
C PRO A 261 13.24 8.83 8.11
N MET A 262 12.13 8.30 8.63
CA MET A 262 12.09 7.55 9.89
C MET A 262 12.23 6.03 9.71
N SER A 263 12.39 5.55 8.49
CA SER A 263 12.53 4.12 8.20
C SER A 263 13.89 3.59 8.65
N ALA A 264 13.95 2.27 8.88
CA ALA A 264 15.16 1.64 9.41
C ALA A 264 16.34 1.77 8.43
N LEU A 265 16.15 1.50 7.13
CA LEU A 265 17.23 1.61 6.15
C LEU A 265 17.74 3.05 5.99
N THR A 266 16.83 4.05 5.94
CA THR A 266 17.22 5.46 5.83
C THR A 266 18.06 5.90 7.01
N ARG A 267 17.68 5.51 8.23
CA ARG A 267 18.44 5.78 9.45
C ARG A 267 19.80 5.05 9.48
N MET A 268 19.86 3.79 9.01
CA MET A 268 21.14 3.07 8.83
C MET A 268 22.05 3.81 7.84
N ALA A 269 21.50 4.26 6.70
CA ALA A 269 22.23 5.01 5.70
C ALA A 269 22.73 6.38 6.21
N ALA A 270 21.96 7.05 7.06
CA ALA A 270 22.35 8.30 7.70
C ALA A 270 23.41 8.08 8.82
N GLY A 271 23.45 6.90 9.45
CA GLY A 271 24.28 6.61 10.61
C GLY A 271 23.56 6.84 11.96
N ASP A 272 22.25 7.08 11.92
CA ASP A 272 21.42 7.37 13.10
C ASP A 272 20.73 6.11 13.68
N PHE A 273 21.22 4.93 13.30
CA PHE A 273 20.67 3.65 13.74
C PHE A 273 21.68 2.88 14.61
N ASN A 274 21.57 3.05 15.92
CA ASN A 274 22.54 2.55 16.91
C ASN A 274 22.70 1.01 16.98
N LYS A 275 21.75 0.25 16.38
CA LYS A 275 21.76 -1.22 16.43
C LYS A 275 22.63 -1.83 15.34
N VAL A 276 22.76 -1.15 14.18
CA VAL A 276 23.51 -1.63 13.02
C VAL A 276 24.30 -0.49 12.40
N THR A 277 25.61 -0.69 12.26
CA THR A 277 26.49 0.21 11.51
C THR A 277 26.80 -0.40 10.16
N ILE A 278 26.56 0.37 9.08
CA ILE A 278 26.84 -0.03 7.70
C ILE A 278 28.30 0.24 7.34
N GLY A 279 28.92 -0.70 6.65
CA GLY A 279 30.30 -0.62 6.22
C GLY A 279 30.62 -1.42 4.95
N PRO A 280 31.91 -1.55 4.58
CA PRO A 280 32.34 -2.20 3.35
C PRO A 280 32.04 -3.70 3.25
N ASN A 281 31.78 -4.37 4.37
CA ASN A 281 31.43 -5.80 4.41
C ASN A 281 29.94 -6.06 4.23
N ASP A 282 29.15 -5.02 3.98
CA ASP A 282 27.70 -5.16 3.77
C ASP A 282 27.36 -5.22 2.29
N THR A 283 26.44 -6.11 1.96
CA THR A 283 25.69 -6.06 0.70
C THR A 283 24.24 -5.72 1.00
N ILE A 284 23.77 -4.60 0.45
CA ILE A 284 22.44 -4.07 0.69
C ILE A 284 21.62 -4.27 -0.57
N ILE A 285 20.52 -5.00 -0.43
CA ILE A 285 19.59 -5.33 -1.52
C ILE A 285 18.30 -4.54 -1.30
N ILE A 286 18.00 -3.59 -2.19
CA ILE A 286 16.76 -2.81 -2.16
C ILE A 286 15.76 -3.47 -3.10
N SER A 287 14.97 -4.38 -2.54
CA SER A 287 14.03 -5.24 -3.25
C SER A 287 12.66 -4.55 -3.40
N ALA A 288 12.67 -3.38 -4.03
CA ALA A 288 11.50 -2.58 -4.36
C ALA A 288 11.85 -1.53 -5.41
N ASN A 289 10.83 -1.06 -6.14
CA ASN A 289 10.94 0.11 -7.01
C ASN A 289 10.50 1.37 -6.27
N PRO A 290 11.06 2.53 -6.59
CA PRO A 290 10.52 3.79 -6.13
C PRO A 290 9.06 3.95 -6.56
N ILE A 291 8.19 4.29 -5.62
CA ILE A 291 6.85 4.77 -5.95
C ILE A 291 7.01 6.15 -6.60
N PRO A 292 6.23 6.48 -7.65
CA PRO A 292 6.29 7.78 -8.29
C PRO A 292 6.26 8.93 -7.27
N GLY A 293 7.27 9.82 -7.36
CA GLY A 293 7.48 10.92 -6.41
C GLY A 293 8.49 10.64 -5.28
N ASN A 294 8.86 9.38 -5.03
CA ASN A 294 9.85 9.00 -4.01
C ASN A 294 11.27 8.81 -4.56
N GLU A 295 11.47 8.90 -5.87
CA GLU A 295 12.74 8.61 -6.54
C GLU A 295 13.92 9.36 -5.90
N ARG A 296 13.73 10.65 -5.64
CA ARG A 296 14.77 11.50 -5.04
C ARG A 296 15.18 11.04 -3.64
N MET A 297 14.22 10.58 -2.84
CA MET A 297 14.49 10.08 -1.50
C MET A 297 15.21 8.73 -1.56
N VAL A 298 14.78 7.82 -2.42
CA VAL A 298 15.40 6.50 -2.61
C VAL A 298 16.84 6.65 -3.09
N TYR A 299 17.10 7.44 -4.13
CA TYR A 299 18.47 7.65 -4.63
C TYR A 299 19.37 8.36 -3.61
N ARG A 300 18.83 9.20 -2.74
CA ARG A 300 19.57 9.78 -1.63
C ARG A 300 20.04 8.70 -0.64
N VAL A 301 19.18 7.75 -0.31
CA VAL A 301 19.54 6.60 0.55
C VAL A 301 20.62 5.77 -0.12
N ILE A 302 20.47 5.39 -1.39
CA ILE A 302 21.45 4.62 -2.17
C ILE A 302 22.82 5.32 -2.16
N ASN A 303 22.86 6.61 -2.45
CA ASN A 303 24.11 7.40 -2.43
C ASN A 303 24.78 7.40 -1.05
N ASN A 304 24.01 7.50 0.02
CA ASN A 304 24.55 7.46 1.38
C ASN A 304 25.12 6.08 1.74
N LEU A 305 24.50 5.00 1.26
CA LEU A 305 25.01 3.64 1.44
C LEU A 305 26.33 3.43 0.70
N TYR A 306 26.46 3.90 -0.55
CA TYR A 306 27.72 3.87 -1.30
C TYR A 306 28.81 4.68 -0.60
N LYS A 307 28.51 5.85 -0.03
CA LYS A 307 29.49 6.64 0.74
C LYS A 307 30.04 5.91 1.99
N LYS A 308 29.29 4.92 2.52
CA LYS A 308 29.73 4.06 3.62
C LYS A 308 30.56 2.86 3.15
N GLY A 309 30.78 2.73 1.83
CA GLY A 309 31.55 1.64 1.21
C GLY A 309 30.76 0.35 1.01
N ALA A 310 29.46 0.33 1.27
CA ALA A 310 28.63 -0.85 1.09
C ALA A 310 28.44 -1.20 -0.40
N ASN A 311 28.32 -2.50 -0.70
CA ASN A 311 27.83 -2.96 -2.00
C ASN A 311 26.30 -2.80 -2.03
N VAL A 312 25.75 -2.09 -3.03
CA VAL A 312 24.31 -1.81 -3.10
C VAL A 312 23.73 -2.37 -4.39
N VAL A 313 22.76 -3.27 -4.25
CA VAL A 313 22.02 -3.89 -5.35
C VAL A 313 20.59 -3.34 -5.34
N TYR A 314 20.14 -2.82 -6.48
CA TYR A 314 18.81 -2.27 -6.67
C TYR A 314 18.30 -2.58 -8.08
N GLU A 315 17.01 -2.33 -8.38
CA GLU A 315 16.30 -2.82 -9.55
C GLU A 315 17.00 -2.56 -10.89
N SER A 316 17.67 -1.40 -11.03
CA SER A 316 18.41 -1.08 -12.26
C SER A 316 19.61 -1.98 -12.51
N LEU A 317 20.06 -2.74 -11.51
CA LEU A 317 21.22 -3.64 -11.60
C LEU A 317 20.80 -5.11 -11.71
N GLU A 318 19.74 -5.50 -10.97
CA GLU A 318 19.31 -6.90 -10.86
C GLU A 318 17.78 -7.01 -10.76
N LYS A 319 17.22 -8.13 -11.20
CA LYS A 319 15.78 -8.43 -11.13
C LYS A 319 15.34 -8.81 -9.71
N ILE A 320 15.48 -7.89 -8.78
CA ILE A 320 15.16 -8.09 -7.35
C ILE A 320 13.77 -7.61 -6.93
N HIS A 321 13.00 -7.13 -7.88
CA HIS A 321 11.62 -6.70 -7.68
C HIS A 321 10.76 -7.02 -8.90
N VAL A 322 9.51 -7.39 -8.65
CA VAL A 322 8.46 -7.49 -9.66
C VAL A 322 7.22 -6.76 -9.17
N SER A 323 6.48 -6.17 -10.10
CA SER A 323 5.23 -5.50 -9.78
C SER A 323 4.15 -6.49 -9.31
N GLY A 324 3.21 -6.02 -8.51
CA GLY A 324 1.97 -6.73 -8.19
C GLY A 324 0.85 -6.50 -9.21
N HIS A 325 1.02 -5.53 -10.13
CA HIS A 325 -0.03 -5.07 -11.04
C HIS A 325 0.19 -5.60 -12.46
N ALA A 326 -0.92 -5.83 -13.15
CA ALA A 326 -0.99 -6.33 -14.51
C ALA A 326 -0.41 -5.35 -15.54
N CYS A 327 0.37 -5.86 -16.50
CA CYS A 327 0.77 -5.17 -17.71
C CYS A 327 -0.30 -5.33 -18.82
N GLN A 328 -0.12 -4.68 -19.97
CA GLN A 328 -1.14 -4.61 -21.03
C GLN A 328 -1.69 -5.96 -21.48
N GLU A 329 -0.83 -6.97 -21.68
CA GLU A 329 -1.30 -8.27 -22.18
C GLU A 329 -2.17 -9.00 -21.16
N GLU A 330 -1.93 -8.80 -19.88
CA GLU A 330 -2.74 -9.35 -18.80
C GLU A 330 -4.13 -8.69 -18.73
N HIS A 331 -4.20 -7.39 -18.96
CA HIS A 331 -5.47 -6.67 -19.08
C HIS A 331 -6.28 -7.14 -20.30
N LYS A 332 -5.61 -7.36 -21.44
CA LYS A 332 -6.26 -7.92 -22.65
C LYS A 332 -6.86 -9.30 -22.38
N ILE A 333 -6.16 -10.15 -21.62
CA ILE A 333 -6.67 -11.47 -21.22
C ILE A 333 -7.96 -11.32 -20.42
N LEU A 334 -7.97 -10.46 -19.37
CA LEU A 334 -9.16 -10.28 -18.56
C LEU A 334 -10.33 -9.69 -19.35
N HIS A 335 -10.09 -8.68 -20.17
CA HIS A 335 -11.13 -8.12 -21.05
C HIS A 335 -11.75 -9.18 -21.95
N ASN A 336 -10.92 -10.04 -22.58
CA ASN A 336 -11.41 -11.10 -23.46
C ASN A 336 -12.15 -12.23 -22.72
N LEU A 337 -11.70 -12.57 -21.50
CA LEU A 337 -12.36 -13.61 -20.70
C LEU A 337 -13.70 -13.14 -20.13
N LEU A 338 -13.79 -11.88 -19.72
CA LEU A 338 -15.00 -11.29 -19.13
C LEU A 338 -16.01 -10.85 -20.18
N ASP A 339 -15.56 -10.46 -21.38
CA ASP A 339 -16.37 -9.90 -22.48
C ASP A 339 -17.48 -8.94 -22.00
N PRO A 340 -17.12 -7.86 -21.27
CA PRO A 340 -18.09 -7.04 -20.57
C PRO A 340 -18.85 -6.12 -21.49
N LYS A 341 -20.15 -5.87 -21.18
CA LYS A 341 -20.96 -4.90 -21.91
C LYS A 341 -20.48 -3.46 -21.68
N PHE A 342 -20.09 -3.12 -20.44
CA PHE A 342 -19.58 -1.81 -20.05
C PHE A 342 -18.26 -1.92 -19.31
N PHE A 343 -17.46 -0.84 -19.37
CA PHE A 343 -16.15 -0.78 -18.74
C PHE A 343 -15.91 0.54 -18.03
N ILE A 344 -15.33 0.46 -16.81
CA ILE A 344 -14.81 1.59 -16.05
C ILE A 344 -13.37 1.26 -15.64
N PRO A 345 -12.35 1.96 -16.17
CA PRO A 345 -11.00 1.86 -15.64
C PRO A 345 -10.94 2.50 -14.26
N VAL A 346 -10.33 1.82 -13.31
CA VAL A 346 -10.14 2.27 -11.92
C VAL A 346 -8.69 2.18 -11.51
N HIS A 347 -8.34 2.68 -10.33
CA HIS A 347 -7.04 2.52 -9.68
C HIS A 347 -5.85 2.99 -10.56
N GLY A 348 -5.65 4.32 -10.59
CA GLY A 348 -4.56 4.95 -11.33
C GLY A 348 -4.80 6.45 -11.50
N GLU A 349 -3.80 7.14 -12.00
CA GLU A 349 -3.95 8.52 -12.41
C GLU A 349 -4.80 8.62 -13.68
N TYR A 350 -5.38 9.77 -13.98
CA TYR A 350 -6.23 9.98 -15.16
C TYR A 350 -5.58 9.50 -16.48
N ARG A 351 -4.25 9.67 -16.64
CA ARG A 351 -3.51 9.16 -17.81
C ARG A 351 -3.59 7.64 -17.93
N HIS A 352 -3.54 6.92 -16.80
CA HIS A 352 -3.69 5.46 -16.76
C HIS A 352 -5.10 5.05 -17.12
N LEU A 353 -6.11 5.71 -16.53
CA LEU A 353 -7.53 5.43 -16.83
C LEU A 353 -7.81 5.66 -18.32
N LYS A 354 -7.31 6.77 -18.87
CA LYS A 354 -7.47 7.08 -20.31
C LYS A 354 -6.77 6.04 -21.19
N ARG A 355 -5.56 5.61 -20.81
CA ARG A 355 -4.83 4.59 -21.58
C ARG A 355 -5.55 3.24 -21.55
N HIS A 356 -6.13 2.86 -20.41
CA HIS A 356 -6.90 1.63 -20.28
C HIS A 356 -8.21 1.69 -21.08
N ALA A 357 -8.89 2.83 -21.08
CA ALA A 357 -10.05 3.06 -21.93
C ALA A 357 -9.71 2.87 -23.42
N LEU A 358 -8.58 3.44 -23.90
CA LEU A 358 -8.11 3.26 -25.27
C LEU A 358 -7.78 1.79 -25.58
N LEU A 359 -7.18 1.06 -24.64
CA LEU A 359 -6.93 -0.37 -24.80
C LEU A 359 -8.25 -1.15 -24.97
N ALA A 360 -9.28 -0.82 -24.21
CA ALA A 360 -10.60 -1.45 -24.35
C ALA A 360 -11.24 -1.14 -25.73
N GLU A 361 -11.08 0.08 -26.24
CA GLU A 361 -11.48 0.43 -27.62
C GLU A 361 -10.71 -0.37 -28.68
N GLU A 362 -9.38 -0.54 -28.50
CA GLU A 362 -8.54 -1.37 -29.37
C GLU A 362 -8.99 -2.84 -29.40
N LEU A 363 -9.55 -3.34 -28.28
CA LEU A 363 -10.14 -4.68 -28.18
C LEU A 363 -11.54 -4.79 -28.77
N GLY A 364 -12.10 -3.70 -29.33
CA GLY A 364 -13.39 -3.67 -30.00
C GLY A 364 -14.56 -3.18 -29.17
N MET A 365 -14.33 -2.74 -27.93
CA MET A 365 -15.41 -2.17 -27.12
C MET A 365 -15.82 -0.81 -27.65
N PRO A 366 -17.13 -0.54 -27.88
CA PRO A 366 -17.59 0.77 -28.33
C PRO A 366 -17.30 1.87 -27.28
N ALA A 367 -16.73 2.99 -27.71
CA ALA A 367 -16.38 4.11 -26.82
C ALA A 367 -17.54 4.58 -25.90
N ARG A 368 -18.80 4.49 -26.39
CA ARG A 368 -20.00 4.82 -25.60
C ARG A 368 -20.25 3.87 -24.43
N ASN A 369 -19.63 2.70 -24.41
CA ASN A 369 -19.72 1.70 -23.34
C ASN A 369 -18.58 1.83 -22.32
N ILE A 370 -17.68 2.78 -22.50
CA ILE A 370 -16.54 3.04 -21.63
C ILE A 370 -16.76 4.37 -20.91
N LEU A 371 -16.63 4.36 -19.58
CA LEU A 371 -16.82 5.55 -18.77
C LEU A 371 -15.58 5.77 -17.89
N ILE A 372 -14.89 6.90 -18.09
CA ILE A 372 -13.83 7.33 -17.18
C ILE A 372 -14.46 8.21 -16.11
N THR A 373 -14.20 7.89 -14.86
CA THR A 373 -14.79 8.57 -13.71
C THR A 373 -13.73 9.25 -12.86
N GLU A 374 -14.13 10.31 -12.17
CA GLU A 374 -13.34 10.99 -11.14
C GLU A 374 -13.97 10.77 -9.76
N ILE A 375 -13.21 11.08 -8.70
CA ILE A 375 -13.70 10.95 -7.32
C ILE A 375 -14.95 11.82 -7.13
N GLY A 376 -16.02 11.22 -6.61
CA GLY A 376 -17.33 11.88 -6.42
C GLY A 376 -18.29 11.75 -7.59
N ASN A 377 -17.86 11.19 -8.72
CA ASN A 377 -18.82 10.87 -9.79
C ASN A 377 -19.68 9.68 -9.38
N CYS A 378 -20.99 9.86 -9.44
CA CYS A 378 -21.96 8.78 -9.36
C CYS A 378 -22.17 8.16 -10.75
N VAL A 379 -22.17 6.84 -10.82
CA VAL A 379 -22.47 6.11 -12.06
C VAL A 379 -23.83 5.46 -11.96
N GLU A 380 -24.70 5.77 -12.90
CA GLU A 380 -25.98 5.08 -13.07
C GLU A 380 -25.81 3.98 -14.11
N LEU A 381 -26.08 2.74 -13.68
CA LEU A 381 -25.95 1.53 -14.50
C LEU A 381 -27.31 0.84 -14.61
N THR A 382 -27.68 0.52 -15.83
CA THR A 382 -28.83 -0.34 -16.16
C THR A 382 -28.37 -1.48 -17.06
N GLU A 383 -29.25 -2.42 -17.37
CA GLU A 383 -28.92 -3.49 -18.34
C GLU A 383 -28.45 -2.93 -19.69
N ASP A 384 -28.95 -1.74 -20.11
CA ASP A 384 -28.71 -1.20 -21.44
C ASP A 384 -27.90 0.08 -21.51
N SER A 385 -27.59 0.71 -20.38
CA SER A 385 -26.90 1.99 -20.37
C SER A 385 -26.01 2.18 -19.17
N ILE A 386 -24.94 2.94 -19.40
CA ILE A 386 -24.03 3.46 -18.37
C ILE A 386 -23.92 4.97 -18.56
N ARG A 387 -24.05 5.76 -17.49
CA ARG A 387 -23.93 7.22 -17.56
C ARG A 387 -23.50 7.81 -16.21
N LEU A 388 -22.98 9.03 -16.24
CA LEU A 388 -22.79 9.82 -15.03
C LEU A 388 -24.15 10.29 -14.51
N GLY A 389 -24.38 10.09 -13.21
CA GLY A 389 -25.49 10.62 -12.43
C GLY A 389 -25.11 11.92 -11.71
N GLU A 390 -25.85 12.23 -10.64
CA GLU A 390 -25.52 13.37 -9.79
C GLU A 390 -24.23 13.12 -9.01
N ASN A 391 -23.29 14.09 -9.07
CA ASN A 391 -22.07 14.03 -8.29
C ASN A 391 -22.36 14.31 -6.81
N PHE A 392 -21.60 13.68 -5.93
CA PHE A 392 -21.61 13.99 -4.51
C PHE A 392 -20.29 14.63 -4.07
N PRO A 393 -20.30 15.40 -2.96
CA PRO A 393 -19.07 15.96 -2.41
C PRO A 393 -18.08 14.87 -2.11
N ALA A 394 -16.88 15.02 -2.64
CA ALA A 394 -15.76 14.11 -2.45
C ALA A 394 -14.46 14.92 -2.48
N GLY A 395 -13.44 14.39 -1.83
CA GLY A 395 -12.15 15.05 -1.75
C GLY A 395 -11.28 14.41 -0.69
N THR A 396 -10.56 15.22 0.03
CA THR A 396 -9.65 14.76 1.08
C THR A 396 -9.98 15.43 2.41
N ARG A 397 -9.89 14.66 3.50
CA ARG A 397 -9.91 15.17 4.87
C ARG A 397 -8.48 15.18 5.41
N LEU A 398 -8.10 16.27 6.02
CA LEU A 398 -6.77 16.47 6.61
C LEU A 398 -6.83 16.13 8.10
N ILE A 399 -5.94 15.25 8.55
CA ILE A 399 -5.88 14.79 9.94
C ILE A 399 -4.61 15.30 10.58
N ASP A 400 -4.75 15.85 11.79
CA ASP A 400 -3.65 16.34 12.64
C ASP A 400 -3.77 15.78 14.05
N GLY A 401 -2.75 15.07 14.51
CA GLY A 401 -2.71 14.45 15.82
C GLY A 401 -3.81 13.39 16.03
N GLU A 402 -4.30 13.30 17.26
CA GLU A 402 -5.44 12.43 17.61
C GLU A 402 -6.81 13.02 17.22
N GLY A 403 -6.82 14.25 16.71
CA GLY A 403 -8.03 14.94 16.28
C GLY A 403 -8.49 14.48 14.90
N PHE A 404 -9.77 14.10 14.79
CA PHE A 404 -10.41 13.75 13.52
C PHE A 404 -11.12 14.97 12.89
N GLU A 405 -10.63 16.17 13.17
CA GLU A 405 -11.22 17.39 12.65
C GLU A 405 -10.74 17.64 11.23
N ASP A 406 -11.68 18.05 10.36
CA ASP A 406 -11.37 18.47 9.01
C ASP A 406 -10.77 19.88 9.02
N TYR A 407 -9.46 19.97 8.92
CA TYR A 407 -8.73 21.25 8.88
C TYR A 407 -8.63 21.85 7.45
N GLY A 408 -9.19 21.18 6.44
CA GLY A 408 -8.96 21.52 5.03
C GLY A 408 -9.40 22.92 4.60
N THR A 409 -10.39 23.50 5.31
CA THR A 409 -10.91 24.86 5.05
C THR A 409 -10.66 25.84 6.19
N SER A 410 -10.01 25.41 7.27
CA SER A 410 -9.87 26.20 8.49
C SER A 410 -8.85 27.32 8.34
N GLU A 411 -9.06 28.44 9.05
CA GLU A 411 -8.09 29.52 9.21
C GLU A 411 -6.77 29.00 9.78
N VAL A 412 -6.83 27.94 10.60
CA VAL A 412 -5.67 27.26 11.17
C VAL A 412 -4.69 26.77 10.08
N MET A 413 -5.19 26.18 8.98
CA MET A 413 -4.32 25.77 7.87
C MET A 413 -3.69 26.96 7.14
N LYS A 414 -4.44 28.03 6.97
CA LYS A 414 -3.90 29.27 6.37
C LYS A 414 -2.79 29.85 7.24
N ASP A 415 -3.00 29.86 8.56
CA ASP A 415 -2.00 30.35 9.52
C ASP A 415 -0.76 29.44 9.55
N ARG A 416 -0.93 28.11 9.54
CA ARG A 416 0.18 27.15 9.45
C ARG A 416 1.00 27.32 8.18
N LEU A 417 0.34 27.48 7.03
CA LEU A 417 1.00 27.76 5.76
C LEU A 417 1.77 29.08 5.81
N ARG A 418 1.16 30.13 6.36
CA ARG A 418 1.81 31.43 6.54
C ARG A 418 3.02 31.33 7.48
N MET A 419 2.87 30.69 8.64
CA MET A 419 3.97 30.44 9.57
C MET A 419 5.12 29.63 8.97
N SER A 420 4.80 28.66 8.10
CA SER A 420 5.82 27.83 7.42
C SER A 420 6.61 28.58 6.36
N SER A 421 6.03 29.63 5.75
CA SER A 421 6.68 30.43 4.71
C SER A 421 7.31 31.72 5.23
N GLU A 422 6.70 32.34 6.24
CA GLU A 422 7.06 33.67 6.74
C GLU A 422 7.71 33.63 8.14
N GLY A 423 7.63 32.49 8.84
CA GLY A 423 8.10 32.35 10.23
C GLY A 423 7.14 32.99 11.27
N MET A 424 7.58 33.02 12.52
CA MET A 424 6.78 33.53 13.65
C MET A 424 7.64 34.32 14.64
N PHE A 425 7.10 35.42 15.14
CA PHE A 425 7.62 36.15 16.29
C PHE A 425 6.63 36.08 17.45
N ALA A 426 7.13 35.79 18.64
CA ALA A 426 6.40 35.93 19.90
C ALA A 426 7.05 37.02 20.74
N ILE A 427 6.29 38.07 21.08
CA ILE A 427 6.77 39.19 21.89
C ILE A 427 5.98 39.21 23.18
N SER A 428 6.68 39.10 24.31
CA SER A 428 6.09 39.18 25.64
C SER A 428 6.52 40.48 26.31
N ILE A 429 5.56 41.27 26.81
CA ILE A 429 5.79 42.55 27.45
C ILE A 429 5.00 42.55 28.76
N ALA A 430 5.65 42.91 29.87
CA ALA A 430 4.96 43.13 31.14
C ALA A 430 4.65 44.62 31.31
N VAL A 431 3.38 44.93 31.60
CA VAL A 431 2.88 46.31 31.71
C VAL A 431 2.20 46.50 33.06
N THR A 432 2.46 47.62 33.75
CA THR A 432 1.72 48.05 34.90
C THR A 432 1.20 49.47 34.67
N GLY A 433 -0.11 49.68 34.74
CA GLY A 433 -0.72 50.94 34.28
C GLY A 433 -0.37 51.25 32.84
N ASN A 434 0.26 52.36 32.59
CA ASN A 434 0.71 52.85 31.27
C ASN A 434 2.22 52.65 31.04
N TYR A 435 2.91 51.89 31.88
CA TYR A 435 4.36 51.73 31.83
C TYR A 435 4.75 50.29 31.55
N VAL A 436 5.73 50.09 30.65
CA VAL A 436 6.43 48.79 30.47
C VAL A 436 7.45 48.66 31.58
N ILE A 437 7.41 47.53 32.33
CA ILE A 437 8.21 47.36 33.56
C ILE A 437 9.46 46.53 33.35
N ASN A 438 9.65 45.92 32.16
CA ASN A 438 10.87 45.20 31.79
C ASN A 438 11.05 45.19 30.29
N ASP A 439 12.25 44.85 29.86
CA ASP A 439 12.54 44.72 28.44
C ASP A 439 11.65 43.63 27.77
N PRO A 440 11.19 43.87 26.53
CA PRO A 440 10.43 42.83 25.80
C PRO A 440 11.25 41.54 25.62
N VAL A 441 10.63 40.41 25.90
CA VAL A 441 11.19 39.12 25.57
C VAL A 441 10.69 38.77 24.15
N ILE A 442 11.62 38.58 23.21
CA ILE A 442 11.31 38.28 21.82
C ILE A 442 11.84 36.89 21.48
N GLU A 443 10.95 36.01 21.07
CA GLU A 443 11.30 34.71 20.48
C GLU A 443 10.90 34.67 19.02
N SER A 444 11.75 34.07 18.17
CA SER A 444 11.45 33.88 16.76
C SER A 444 11.68 32.43 16.35
N ARG A 445 10.91 31.99 15.34
CA ARG A 445 11.06 30.71 14.66
C ARG A 445 10.96 30.94 13.16
N GLY A 446 11.77 30.21 12.38
CA GLY A 446 11.77 30.31 10.92
C GLY A 446 12.58 31.48 10.35
N TYR A 447 13.28 32.26 11.19
CA TYR A 447 14.19 33.31 10.77
C TYR A 447 15.64 32.89 11.00
N VAL A 448 16.51 33.22 10.04
CA VAL A 448 17.95 33.14 10.26
C VAL A 448 18.35 34.36 11.06
N SER A 449 18.90 34.18 12.27
CA SER A 449 19.49 35.32 12.99
C SER A 449 20.62 35.86 12.13
N ALA A 450 20.51 37.14 11.76
CA ALA A 450 21.60 37.84 11.11
C ALA A 450 22.75 37.95 12.11
N GLY A 451 23.69 37.06 12.01
CA GLY A 451 25.07 37.16 12.48
C GLY A 451 25.32 37.33 13.98
N ASN A 452 25.97 36.35 14.53
CA ASN A 452 27.22 36.60 15.28
C ASN A 452 28.37 36.05 14.46
#